data_882c2710677aad4961bfe6be9dd59a5c
#
_entry.id   882c2710677aad4961bfe6be9dd59a5c
#
_cell.length_a   1.000
_cell.length_b   1.000
_cell.length_c   1.000
_cell.angle_alpha   90.00
_cell.angle_beta   90.00
_cell.angle_gamma   90.00
#
_symmetry.space_group_name_H-M   'P 1'
#
loop_
_entity.id
_entity.type
_entity.pdbx_description
1 polymer ?
#
loop_
_entity_poly.entity_id
_entity_poly.type
_entity_poly.pdbx_seq_one_letter_code
_entity_poly.pdbx_strand_id
1 'polypeptide(L)'
;MAIAAVAISAAFGAEDAPPDHVKWMKDLGSQMGALRKGVDVEKNANDMQATMKDVTEFWKKRNSEVGLKTSNDTTAGAAALAKAAQGGDKEAMMSASKMIGGGCKGCHDAHREKISDTVYKIK
;
A
#
# COMPACT_ATOMS: atom_id res chain seq x y z
N MET A 1 39.33 23.91 5.49
CA MET A 1 39.10 22.47 5.64
C MET A 1 37.69 22.15 5.18
N ALA A 2 37.55 21.60 4.03
CA ALA A 2 36.28 21.16 3.53
C ALA A 2 35.96 19.81 4.16
N ILE A 3 35.03 19.78 5.05
CA ILE A 3 34.57 18.55 5.66
C ILE A 3 33.51 18.00 4.73
N ALA A 4 33.79 16.85 4.21
CA ALA A 4 32.91 16.08 3.38
C ALA A 4 31.68 15.60 4.18
N ALA A 5 30.74 16.50 4.38
CA ALA A 5 29.45 16.14 4.97
C ALA A 5 28.46 15.67 3.93
N VAL A 6 28.88 15.47 2.70
CA VAL A 6 27.98 15.19 1.57
C VAL A 6 27.71 13.70 1.36
N ALA A 7 28.45 12.84 2.03
CA ALA A 7 28.31 11.40 1.82
C ALA A 7 27.09 10.77 2.51
N ILE A 8 26.41 11.51 3.37
CA ILE A 8 25.34 10.91 4.20
C ILE A 8 24.02 10.81 3.45
N SER A 9 23.75 11.71 2.52
CA SER A 9 22.50 11.66 1.76
C SER A 9 22.42 10.51 0.78
N ALA A 10 23.54 9.96 0.34
CA ALA A 10 23.58 8.79 -0.51
C ALA A 10 23.30 7.48 0.24
N ALA A 11 23.43 7.50 1.57
CA ALA A 11 23.20 6.32 2.41
C ALA A 11 21.69 5.99 2.58
N PHE A 12 20.80 6.92 2.20
CA PHE A 12 19.36 6.73 2.26
C PHE A 12 18.77 6.33 0.89
N GLY A 13 19.56 5.71 0.03
CA GLY A 13 19.08 5.08 -1.17
C GLY A 13 18.11 3.94 -0.85
N ALA A 14 17.53 3.37 -1.90
CA ALA A 14 16.60 2.27 -1.77
C ALA A 14 17.18 1.12 -0.95
N GLU A 15 16.39 0.59 -0.05
CA GLU A 15 16.73 -0.56 0.79
C GLU A 15 15.88 -1.76 0.44
N ASP A 16 16.37 -2.95 0.77
CA ASP A 16 15.61 -4.17 0.60
C ASP A 16 14.37 -4.13 1.51
N ALA A 17 13.22 -4.50 0.95
CA ALA A 17 12.02 -4.60 1.75
C ALA A 17 12.16 -5.73 2.78
N PRO A 18 11.80 -5.49 4.05
CA PRO A 18 11.76 -6.56 5.04
C PRO A 18 10.84 -7.71 4.58
N PRO A 19 11.11 -8.96 4.99
CA PRO A 19 10.29 -10.10 4.60
C PRO A 19 8.79 -9.93 4.87
N ASP A 20 8.44 -9.33 6.00
CA ASP A 20 7.04 -9.05 6.33
C ASP A 20 6.40 -8.09 5.34
N HIS A 21 7.10 -7.03 4.96
CA HIS A 21 6.61 -6.07 3.98
C HIS A 21 6.39 -6.74 2.61
N VAL A 22 7.31 -7.60 2.20
CA VAL A 22 7.16 -8.39 0.96
C VAL A 22 5.91 -9.25 1.02
N LYS A 23 5.67 -9.90 2.16
CA LYS A 23 4.47 -10.74 2.37
C LYS A 23 3.20 -9.90 2.27
N TRP A 24 3.15 -8.76 2.93
CA TRP A 24 1.97 -7.87 2.88
C TRP A 24 1.68 -7.40 1.45
N MET A 25 2.71 -7.06 0.69
CA MET A 25 2.52 -6.63 -0.71
C MET A 25 2.02 -7.77 -1.59
N LYS A 26 2.47 -8.99 -1.37
CA LYS A 26 1.93 -10.19 -2.05
C LYS A 26 0.48 -10.44 -1.69
N ASP A 27 0.14 -10.35 -0.42
CA ASP A 27 -1.24 -10.52 0.07
C ASP A 27 -2.16 -9.45 -0.55
N LEU A 28 -1.72 -8.19 -0.56
CA LEU A 28 -2.47 -7.09 -1.18
C LEU A 28 -2.65 -7.31 -2.69
N GLY A 29 -1.62 -7.81 -3.37
CA GLY A 29 -1.69 -8.15 -4.80
C GLY A 29 -2.75 -9.21 -5.08
N SER A 30 -2.80 -10.26 -4.28
CA SER A 30 -3.83 -11.30 -4.35
C SER A 30 -5.22 -10.76 -4.09
N GLN A 31 -5.37 -9.96 -3.05
CA GLN A 31 -6.63 -9.32 -2.68
C GLN A 31 -7.14 -8.40 -3.79
N MET A 32 -6.26 -7.55 -4.33
CA MET A 32 -6.61 -6.69 -5.47
C MET A 32 -6.99 -7.49 -6.72
N GLY A 33 -6.28 -8.56 -6.99
CA GLY A 33 -6.61 -9.46 -8.10
C GLY A 33 -8.02 -10.03 -7.98
N ALA A 34 -8.38 -10.49 -6.79
CA ALA A 34 -9.72 -11.00 -6.50
C ALA A 34 -10.79 -9.91 -6.62
N LEU A 35 -10.51 -8.71 -6.10
CA LEU A 35 -11.42 -7.57 -6.18
C LEU A 35 -11.68 -7.15 -7.63
N ARG A 36 -10.65 -7.12 -8.48
CA ARG A 36 -10.79 -6.81 -9.91
C ARG A 36 -11.63 -7.83 -10.66
N LYS A 37 -11.58 -9.09 -10.23
CA LYS A 37 -12.38 -10.17 -10.80
C LYS A 37 -13.80 -10.25 -10.22
N GLY A 38 -14.09 -9.45 -9.21
CA GLY A 38 -15.38 -9.49 -8.52
C GLY A 38 -15.58 -10.74 -7.68
N VAL A 39 -14.49 -11.37 -7.22
CA VAL A 39 -14.53 -12.60 -6.43
C VAL A 39 -14.49 -12.27 -4.95
N ASP A 40 -15.47 -12.74 -4.18
CA ASP A 40 -15.55 -12.57 -2.73
C ASP A 40 -15.18 -11.14 -2.29
N VAL A 41 -15.82 -10.14 -2.90
CA VAL A 41 -15.44 -8.73 -2.76
C VAL A 41 -15.44 -8.29 -1.31
N GLU A 42 -16.49 -8.58 -0.56
CA GLU A 42 -16.57 -8.21 0.86
C GLU A 42 -15.45 -8.85 1.67
N LYS A 43 -15.24 -10.16 1.49
CA LYS A 43 -14.19 -10.89 2.20
C LYS A 43 -12.81 -10.33 1.89
N ASN A 44 -12.50 -10.16 0.61
CA ASN A 44 -11.18 -9.65 0.20
C ASN A 44 -10.95 -8.20 0.65
N ALA A 45 -11.99 -7.37 0.65
CA ALA A 45 -11.89 -6.01 1.17
C ALA A 45 -11.64 -6.00 2.69
N ASN A 46 -12.27 -6.90 3.43
CA ASN A 46 -12.00 -7.04 4.86
C ASN A 46 -10.59 -7.57 5.13
N ASP A 47 -10.14 -8.56 4.37
CA ASP A 47 -8.78 -9.09 4.46
C ASP A 47 -7.74 -8.00 4.14
N MET A 48 -8.03 -7.15 3.16
CA MET A 48 -7.18 -6.01 2.81
C MET A 48 -7.04 -5.02 3.98
N GLN A 49 -8.12 -4.73 4.69
CA GLN A 49 -8.05 -3.88 5.89
C GLN A 49 -7.11 -4.45 6.93
N ALA A 50 -7.17 -5.77 7.16
CA ALA A 50 -6.28 -6.43 8.11
C ALA A 50 -4.82 -6.34 7.69
N THR A 51 -4.53 -6.57 6.41
CA THR A 51 -3.16 -6.43 5.87
C THR A 51 -2.67 -4.98 5.97
N MET A 52 -3.53 -4.02 5.65
CA MET A 52 -3.18 -2.60 5.69
C MET A 52 -2.92 -2.08 7.10
N LYS A 53 -3.48 -2.71 8.12
CA LYS A 53 -3.17 -2.39 9.51
C LYS A 53 -1.68 -2.55 9.78
N ASP A 54 -1.10 -3.65 9.34
CA ASP A 54 0.33 -3.93 9.50
C ASP A 54 1.18 -2.95 8.67
N VAL A 55 0.76 -2.67 7.45
CA VAL A 55 1.43 -1.69 6.57
C VAL A 55 1.42 -0.29 7.20
N THR A 56 0.30 0.11 7.79
CA THR A 56 0.16 1.40 8.47
C THR A 56 1.13 1.51 9.65
N GLU A 57 1.23 0.46 10.46
CA GLU A 57 2.17 0.43 11.59
C GLU A 57 3.62 0.51 11.10
N PHE A 58 3.94 -0.13 9.99
CA PHE A 58 5.27 -0.06 9.38
C PHE A 58 5.66 1.40 9.05
N TRP A 59 4.77 2.14 8.39
CA TRP A 59 5.02 3.53 8.04
C TRP A 59 5.01 4.47 9.24
N LYS A 60 4.18 4.17 10.24
CA LYS A 60 4.15 4.91 11.50
C LYS A 60 5.51 4.84 12.20
N LYS A 61 6.11 3.67 12.29
CA LYS A 61 7.43 3.47 12.88
C LYS A 61 8.54 4.18 12.11
N ARG A 62 8.35 4.37 10.81
CA ARG A 62 9.29 5.08 9.94
C ARG A 62 9.04 6.58 9.87
N ASN A 63 8.04 7.08 10.55
CA ASN A 63 7.64 8.50 10.56
C ASN A 63 7.37 9.05 9.15
N SER A 64 6.80 8.22 8.25
CA SER A 64 6.45 8.65 6.91
C SER A 64 5.04 9.21 6.87
N GLU A 65 4.89 10.51 6.70
CA GLU A 65 3.58 11.15 6.52
C GLU A 65 2.87 10.63 5.29
N VAL A 66 3.57 10.48 4.18
CA VAL A 66 3.01 9.96 2.93
C VAL A 66 2.59 8.50 3.10
N GLY A 67 3.45 7.67 3.70
CA GLY A 67 3.13 6.28 3.97
C GLY A 67 1.90 6.12 4.85
N LEU A 68 1.79 6.92 5.92
CA LEU A 68 0.62 6.93 6.80
C LEU A 68 -0.64 7.37 6.07
N LYS A 69 -0.57 8.49 5.35
CA LYS A 69 -1.75 9.02 4.63
C LYS A 69 -2.26 8.02 3.59
N THR A 70 -1.38 7.50 2.76
CA THR A 70 -1.76 6.58 1.69
C THR A 70 -2.24 5.24 2.23
N SER A 71 -1.65 4.76 3.32
CA SER A 71 -2.12 3.54 4.00
C SER A 71 -3.50 3.73 4.60
N ASN A 72 -3.76 4.87 5.24
CA ASN A 72 -5.08 5.19 5.79
C ASN A 72 -6.13 5.35 4.68
N ASP A 73 -5.77 5.98 3.57
CA ASP A 73 -6.66 6.12 2.41
C ASP A 73 -7.02 4.74 1.82
N THR A 74 -6.05 3.86 1.69
CA THR A 74 -6.27 2.49 1.22
C THR A 74 -7.17 1.71 2.17
N THR A 75 -6.93 1.80 3.46
CA THR A 75 -7.75 1.14 4.50
C THR A 75 -9.19 1.65 4.46
N ALA A 76 -9.36 2.97 4.38
CA ALA A 76 -10.69 3.57 4.30
C ALA A 76 -11.43 3.16 3.02
N GLY A 77 -10.70 3.08 1.89
CA GLY A 77 -11.25 2.59 0.63
C GLY A 77 -11.70 1.13 0.73
N ALA A 78 -10.91 0.29 1.37
CA ALA A 78 -11.25 -1.12 1.58
C ALA A 78 -12.48 -1.28 2.48
N ALA A 79 -12.59 -0.48 3.55
CA ALA A 79 -13.76 -0.47 4.42
C ALA A 79 -15.03 -0.03 3.67
N ALA A 80 -14.92 1.03 2.86
CA ALA A 80 -16.01 1.52 2.03
C ALA A 80 -16.43 0.46 0.99
N LEU A 81 -15.47 -0.25 0.41
CA LEU A 81 -15.75 -1.31 -0.56
C LEU A 81 -16.49 -2.48 0.07
N ALA A 82 -16.07 -2.92 1.25
CA ALA A 82 -16.76 -3.99 1.98
C ALA A 82 -18.22 -3.61 2.27
N LYS A 83 -18.46 -2.40 2.73
CA LYS A 83 -19.79 -1.88 3.01
C LYS A 83 -20.64 -1.80 1.73
N ALA A 84 -20.08 -1.27 0.65
CA ALA A 84 -20.77 -1.16 -0.63
C ALA A 84 -21.13 -2.53 -1.20
N ALA A 85 -20.24 -3.51 -1.05
CA ALA A 85 -20.47 -4.89 -1.48
C ALA A 85 -21.64 -5.54 -0.73
N GLN A 86 -21.75 -5.29 0.57
CA GLN A 86 -22.88 -5.76 1.37
C GLN A 86 -24.23 -5.23 0.85
N GLY A 87 -24.25 -3.96 0.46
CA GLY A 87 -25.44 -3.31 -0.06
C GLY A 87 -25.69 -3.51 -1.56
N GLY A 88 -24.75 -4.12 -2.28
CA GLY A 88 -24.86 -4.29 -3.73
C GLY A 88 -24.78 -2.98 -4.53
N ASP A 89 -24.23 -1.92 -3.95
CA ASP A 89 -24.11 -0.60 -4.58
C ASP A 89 -22.89 -0.52 -5.49
N LYS A 90 -23.12 -0.69 -6.78
CA LYS A 90 -22.03 -0.71 -7.78
C LYS A 90 -21.27 0.60 -7.91
N GLU A 91 -21.96 1.74 -7.82
CA GLU A 91 -21.30 3.06 -7.88
C GLU A 91 -20.39 3.28 -6.68
N ALA A 92 -20.88 2.95 -5.48
CA ALA A 92 -20.10 3.04 -4.26
C ALA A 92 -18.90 2.08 -4.30
N MET A 93 -19.08 0.88 -4.84
CA MET A 93 -17.98 -0.08 -5.04
C MET A 93 -16.90 0.47 -5.98
N MET A 94 -17.31 1.12 -7.06
CA MET A 94 -16.40 1.73 -8.02
C MET A 94 -15.60 2.89 -7.40
N SER A 95 -16.28 3.76 -6.66
CA SER A 95 -15.63 4.87 -5.94
C SER A 95 -14.64 4.37 -4.90
N ALA A 96 -15.02 3.36 -4.13
CA ALA A 96 -14.15 2.74 -3.13
C ALA A 96 -12.92 2.09 -3.78
N SER A 97 -13.09 1.40 -4.90
CA SER A 97 -11.99 0.77 -5.63
C SER A 97 -11.00 1.81 -6.16
N LYS A 98 -11.46 2.95 -6.62
CA LYS A 98 -10.59 4.07 -7.03
C LYS A 98 -9.78 4.62 -5.85
N MET A 99 -10.40 4.72 -4.70
CA MET A 99 -9.75 5.17 -3.47
C MET A 99 -8.62 4.23 -3.06
N ILE A 100 -8.86 2.92 -3.14
CA ILE A 100 -7.83 1.89 -2.89
C ILE A 100 -6.68 2.06 -3.88
N GLY A 101 -6.97 2.12 -5.16
CA GLY A 101 -5.96 2.27 -6.23
C GLY A 101 -5.14 3.53 -6.06
N GLY A 102 -5.77 4.65 -5.71
CA GLY A 102 -5.09 5.92 -5.44
C GLY A 102 -4.14 5.83 -4.25
N GLY A 103 -4.55 5.16 -3.17
CA GLY A 103 -3.70 4.94 -2.00
C GLY A 103 -2.49 4.07 -2.32
N CYS A 104 -2.70 2.95 -3.01
CA CYS A 104 -1.62 2.06 -3.44
C CYS A 104 -0.62 2.78 -4.35
N LYS A 105 -1.12 3.54 -5.32
CA LYS A 105 -0.29 4.30 -6.24
C LYS A 105 0.51 5.38 -5.52
N GLY A 106 -0.11 6.14 -4.64
CA GLY A 106 0.55 7.22 -3.90
C GLY A 106 1.71 6.72 -3.06
N CYS A 107 1.54 5.61 -2.37
CA CYS A 107 2.60 4.98 -1.60
C CYS A 107 3.72 4.45 -2.51
N HIS A 108 3.38 3.76 -3.57
CA HIS A 108 4.36 3.21 -4.52
C HIS A 108 5.17 4.31 -5.20
N ASP A 109 4.55 5.42 -5.58
CA ASP A 109 5.26 6.55 -6.19
C ASP A 109 6.29 7.15 -5.22
N ALA A 110 5.96 7.23 -3.94
CA ALA A 110 6.83 7.82 -2.92
C ALA A 110 7.89 6.85 -2.39
N HIS A 111 7.55 5.57 -2.23
CA HIS A 111 8.35 4.63 -1.43
C HIS A 111 8.79 3.36 -2.16
N ARG A 112 8.44 3.20 -3.41
CA ARG A 112 8.81 2.01 -4.17
C ARG A 112 9.75 2.36 -5.30
N GLU A 113 10.92 1.73 -5.33
CA GLU A 113 11.87 1.85 -6.43
C GLU A 113 11.94 0.54 -7.19
N LYS A 114 11.68 0.60 -8.49
CA LYS A 114 11.81 -0.55 -9.37
C LYS A 114 13.28 -0.73 -9.77
N ILE A 115 13.83 -1.88 -9.43
CA ILE A 115 15.21 -2.25 -9.78
C ILE A 115 15.22 -3.08 -11.06
N SER A 116 14.28 -4.02 -11.18
CA SER A 116 14.08 -4.86 -12.36
C SER A 116 12.60 -5.22 -12.49
N ASP A 117 12.22 -6.03 -13.46
CA ASP A 117 10.82 -6.43 -13.65
C ASP A 117 10.23 -7.18 -12.44
N THR A 118 11.11 -7.80 -11.63
CA THR A 118 10.68 -8.61 -10.49
C THR A 118 11.21 -8.11 -9.15
N VAL A 119 12.12 -7.14 -9.13
CA VAL A 119 12.78 -6.66 -7.91
C VAL A 119 12.41 -5.20 -7.66
N TYR A 120 11.88 -4.96 -6.47
CA TYR A 120 11.54 -3.63 -5.97
C TYR A 120 12.19 -3.41 -4.61
N LYS A 121 12.59 -2.17 -4.37
CA LYS A 121 13.15 -1.73 -3.09
C LYS A 121 12.29 -0.62 -2.50
N ILE A 122 12.45 -0.40 -1.20
CA ILE A 122 11.82 0.73 -0.50
C ILE A 122 12.76 1.94 -0.57
N LYS A 123 12.22 3.08 -0.92
CA LYS A 123 12.95 4.36 -0.91
C LYS A 123 12.33 5.39 0.01
#